data_af8a87906c3fee6b2a2a97386f0d4ee9
#
_entry.id   af8a87906c3fee6b2a2a97386f0d4ee9
#
_cell.length_a   1.000
_cell.length_b   1.000
_cell.length_c   1.000
_cell.angle_alpha   90.00
_cell.angle_beta   90.00
_cell.angle_gamma   90.00
#
_symmetry.space_group_name_H-M   'P 1'
#
loop_
_entity.id
_entity.type
_entity.pdbx_description
1 polymer ?
#
loop_
_entity_poly.entity_id
_entity_poly.type
_entity_poly.pdbx_seq_one_letter_code
_entity_poly.pdbx_strand_id
1 'polypeptide(L)'
;MFALVFLLARQFLFQEEPISSRSGREIYETLMSLKPGTSVERVQEILGKPDDVASNVLSWFHVDGQGEVVAALCVVTSQGRVTVSSYFEYAKDKRAVSRRYKTVQRELSPVLGSPVQEVPGSACVWFPEKLQFSLMIAENEQPPVVGFLLKEPLVKS
;
A
#
# COMPACT_ATOMS: atom_id res chain seq x y z
N MET A 1 8.34 22.55 15.44
CA MET A 1 8.02 22.44 13.99
C MET A 1 8.02 21.00 13.47
N PHE A 2 8.96 20.17 13.86
CA PHE A 2 8.98 18.76 13.45
C PHE A 2 7.79 17.92 13.95
N ALA A 3 7.31 18.15 15.17
CA ALA A 3 6.14 17.43 15.71
C ALA A 3 4.84 17.66 14.92
N LEU A 4 4.67 18.83 14.33
CA LEU A 4 3.48 19.19 13.55
C LEU A 4 3.44 18.46 12.20
N VAL A 5 4.61 18.25 11.58
CA VAL A 5 4.73 17.50 10.33
C VAL A 5 4.46 16.00 10.57
N PHE A 6 4.87 15.47 11.72
CA PHE A 6 4.57 14.09 12.13
C PHE A 6 3.09 13.86 12.40
N LEU A 7 2.44 14.80 13.07
CA LEU A 7 1.01 14.74 13.32
C LEU A 7 0.20 14.83 12.03
N LEU A 8 0.64 15.67 11.09
CA LEU A 8 0.03 15.82 9.77
C LEU A 8 0.24 14.59 8.90
N ALA A 9 1.42 13.95 8.91
CA ALA A 9 1.67 12.72 8.16
C ALA A 9 0.82 11.55 8.71
N ARG A 10 0.70 11.43 10.03
CA ARG A 10 -0.17 10.43 10.66
C ARG A 10 -1.65 10.72 10.40
N GLN A 11 -2.06 11.99 10.45
CA GLN A 11 -3.43 12.39 10.07
C GLN A 11 -3.70 12.20 8.59
N PHE A 12 -2.70 12.40 7.72
CA PHE A 12 -2.84 12.25 6.28
C PHE A 12 -2.97 10.78 5.84
N LEU A 13 -2.26 9.87 6.52
CA LEU A 13 -2.29 8.43 6.23
C LEU A 13 -3.48 7.71 6.88
N PHE A 14 -3.96 8.21 8.04
CA PHE A 14 -4.93 7.51 8.88
C PHE A 14 -6.07 8.40 9.41
N GLN A 15 -6.47 9.44 8.64
CA GLN A 15 -7.73 10.12 8.94
C GLN A 15 -8.90 9.13 8.75
N GLU A 16 -9.95 9.30 9.57
CA GLU A 16 -11.17 8.49 9.61
C GLU A 16 -12.00 8.50 8.31
N GLU A 17 -11.39 8.83 7.19
CA GLU A 17 -12.05 8.74 5.90
C GLU A 17 -12.17 7.29 5.44
N PRO A 18 -13.33 6.91 4.89
CA PRO A 18 -13.49 5.56 4.38
C PRO A 18 -12.41 5.24 3.35
N ILE A 19 -11.84 4.05 3.40
CA ILE A 19 -10.76 3.55 2.54
C ILE A 19 -11.05 3.79 1.06
N SER A 20 -12.32 3.76 0.69
CA SER A 20 -12.81 4.09 -0.65
C SER A 20 -12.52 5.54 -1.09
N SER A 21 -12.07 6.44 -0.20
CA SER A 21 -11.75 7.83 -0.51
C SER A 21 -10.29 8.07 -0.92
N ARG A 22 -9.36 7.16 -0.60
CA ARG A 22 -7.96 7.30 -1.03
C ARG A 22 -7.83 6.94 -2.50
N SER A 23 -7.26 7.84 -3.29
CA SER A 23 -6.96 7.55 -4.68
C SER A 23 -5.82 6.54 -4.83
N GLY A 24 -5.83 5.79 -5.92
CA GLY A 24 -4.72 4.92 -6.26
C GLY A 24 -3.38 5.66 -6.38
N ARG A 25 -3.44 6.91 -6.81
CA ARG A 25 -2.28 7.82 -6.86
C ARG A 25 -1.71 8.10 -5.46
N GLU A 26 -2.54 8.44 -4.50
CA GLU A 26 -2.11 8.70 -3.11
C GLU A 26 -1.46 7.47 -2.48
N ILE A 27 -2.03 6.29 -2.71
CA ILE A 27 -1.46 5.03 -2.24
C ILE A 27 -0.11 4.78 -2.91
N TYR A 28 -0.01 4.96 -4.22
CA TYR A 28 1.24 4.83 -4.96
C TYR A 28 2.33 5.79 -4.43
N GLU A 29 2.01 7.06 -4.26
CA GLU A 29 2.94 8.07 -3.73
C GLU A 29 3.41 7.71 -2.30
N THR A 30 2.51 7.19 -1.47
CA THR A 30 2.84 6.69 -0.13
C THR A 30 3.85 5.55 -0.20
N LEU A 31 3.59 4.53 -1.01
CA LEU A 31 4.51 3.40 -1.17
C LEU A 31 5.85 3.83 -1.77
N MET A 32 5.88 4.78 -2.70
CA MET A 32 7.12 5.33 -3.24
C MET A 32 7.94 6.09 -2.20
N SER A 33 7.32 6.70 -1.20
CA SER A 33 8.03 7.30 -0.05
C SER A 33 8.69 6.27 0.86
N LEU A 34 8.25 5.01 0.78
CA LEU A 34 8.73 3.85 1.53
C LEU A 34 9.41 2.82 0.64
N LYS A 35 9.99 3.27 -0.46
CA LYS A 35 10.60 2.38 -1.47
C LYS A 35 11.76 1.54 -0.90
N PRO A 36 12.09 0.41 -1.55
CA PRO A 36 13.24 -0.41 -1.17
C PRO A 36 14.51 0.42 -0.96
N GLY A 37 15.27 0.09 0.08
CA GLY A 37 16.45 0.82 0.51
C GLY A 37 16.21 1.93 1.55
N THR A 38 14.97 2.35 1.77
CA THR A 38 14.60 3.31 2.84
C THR A 38 14.95 2.71 4.21
N SER A 39 15.59 3.48 5.10
CA SER A 39 15.92 3.00 6.45
C SER A 39 14.65 2.88 7.32
N VAL A 40 14.69 1.97 8.29
CA VAL A 40 13.57 1.78 9.25
C VAL A 40 13.31 3.07 10.02
N GLU A 41 14.36 3.79 10.42
CA GLU A 41 14.24 5.07 11.11
C GLU A 41 13.45 6.08 10.25
N ARG A 42 13.75 6.15 8.95
CA ARG A 42 13.03 7.03 8.03
C ARG A 42 11.57 6.62 7.85
N VAL A 43 11.29 5.32 7.80
CA VAL A 43 9.92 4.80 7.77
C VAL A 43 9.15 5.24 9.01
N GLN A 44 9.74 5.11 10.19
CA GLN A 44 9.11 5.54 11.45
C GLN A 44 8.99 7.05 11.58
N GLU A 45 9.89 7.82 11.00
CA GLU A 45 9.73 9.27 10.87
C GLU A 45 8.49 9.63 10.03
N ILE A 46 8.24 8.91 8.94
CA ILE A 46 7.11 9.17 8.04
C ILE A 46 5.79 8.67 8.65
N LEU A 47 5.76 7.46 9.20
CA LEU A 47 4.54 6.77 9.61
C LEU A 47 4.28 6.79 11.12
N GLY A 48 5.27 7.15 11.91
CA GLY A 48 5.22 7.00 13.36
C GLY A 48 5.52 5.55 13.80
N LYS A 49 5.26 5.27 15.06
CA LYS A 49 5.44 3.94 15.64
C LYS A 49 4.48 2.94 14.99
N PRO A 50 4.95 1.75 14.57
CA PRO A 50 4.07 0.70 14.06
C PRO A 50 3.09 0.20 15.14
N ASP A 51 1.92 -0.24 14.71
CA ASP A 51 0.92 -0.85 15.58
C ASP A 51 1.30 -2.29 15.94
N ASP A 52 2.00 -2.98 15.02
CA ASP A 52 2.50 -4.33 15.23
C ASP A 52 3.90 -4.50 14.62
N VAL A 53 4.71 -5.32 15.26
CA VAL A 53 6.03 -5.74 14.79
C VAL A 53 6.15 -7.24 14.91
N ALA A 54 6.15 -7.93 13.79
CA ALA A 54 6.28 -9.38 13.71
C ALA A 54 7.53 -9.74 12.91
N SER A 55 8.59 -10.20 13.59
CA SER A 55 9.86 -10.51 12.96
C SER A 55 10.44 -9.28 12.21
N ASN A 56 10.51 -9.34 10.88
CA ASN A 56 10.98 -8.28 10.01
C ASN A 56 9.86 -7.50 9.30
N VAL A 57 8.62 -7.63 9.78
CA VAL A 57 7.44 -6.93 9.25
C VAL A 57 6.97 -5.88 10.25
N LEU A 58 6.88 -4.64 9.79
CA LEU A 58 6.27 -3.53 10.51
C LEU A 58 4.90 -3.27 9.90
N SER A 59 3.89 -3.12 10.73
CA SER A 59 2.50 -2.94 10.27
C SER A 59 1.82 -1.76 10.95
N TRP A 60 1.05 -1.02 10.17
CA TRP A 60 0.17 0.07 10.61
C TRP A 60 -1.24 -0.26 10.14
N PHE A 61 -2.20 -0.20 11.06
CA PHE A 61 -3.58 -0.57 10.78
C PHE A 61 -4.47 0.66 10.72
N HIS A 62 -5.39 0.65 9.78
CA HIS A 62 -6.53 1.54 9.78
C HIS A 62 -7.76 0.79 10.30
N VAL A 63 -8.37 1.35 11.34
CA VAL A 63 -9.50 0.76 12.03
C VAL A 63 -10.70 1.68 11.81
N ASP A 64 -11.85 1.11 11.47
CA ASP A 64 -13.09 1.86 11.31
C ASP A 64 -13.72 2.25 12.66
N GLY A 65 -14.85 2.96 12.61
CA GLY A 65 -15.58 3.39 13.82
C GLY A 65 -16.16 2.23 14.65
N GLN A 66 -16.11 0.99 14.16
CA GLN A 66 -16.58 -0.23 14.85
C GLN A 66 -15.42 -1.07 15.43
N GLY A 67 -14.18 -0.63 15.23
CA GLY A 67 -12.99 -1.33 15.69
C GLY A 67 -12.49 -2.42 14.74
N GLU A 68 -13.02 -2.51 13.52
CA GLU A 68 -12.59 -3.46 12.50
C GLU A 68 -11.41 -2.90 11.70
N VAL A 69 -10.40 -3.75 11.46
CA VAL A 69 -9.29 -3.39 10.57
C VAL A 69 -9.78 -3.38 9.13
N VAL A 70 -9.73 -2.23 8.50
CA VAL A 70 -10.22 -2.03 7.13
C VAL A 70 -9.10 -1.80 6.10
N ALA A 71 -7.90 -1.46 6.58
CA ALA A 71 -6.68 -1.44 5.76
C ALA A 71 -5.45 -1.69 6.61
N ALA A 72 -4.37 -2.10 5.97
CA ALA A 72 -3.08 -2.26 6.58
C ALA A 72 -1.98 -1.77 5.63
N LEU A 73 -1.03 -1.02 6.16
CA LEU A 73 0.23 -0.74 5.50
C LEU A 73 1.31 -1.60 6.17
N CYS A 74 2.03 -2.37 5.37
CA CYS A 74 3.06 -3.28 5.86
C CYS A 74 4.39 -3.01 5.15
N VAL A 75 5.46 -3.01 5.92
CA VAL A 75 6.82 -2.85 5.43
C VAL A 75 7.65 -4.05 5.87
N VAL A 76 8.21 -4.76 4.91
CA VAL A 76 9.16 -5.84 5.15
C VAL A 76 10.58 -5.26 5.10
N THR A 77 11.38 -5.62 6.09
CA THR A 77 12.74 -5.08 6.23
C THR A 77 13.79 -6.19 6.20
N SER A 78 14.98 -5.83 5.78
CA SER A 78 16.18 -6.65 5.91
C SER A 78 17.36 -5.74 6.20
N GLN A 79 18.16 -6.09 7.18
CA GLN A 79 19.33 -5.30 7.60
C GLN A 79 19.01 -3.82 7.87
N GLY A 80 17.86 -3.54 8.50
CA GLY A 80 17.41 -2.20 8.85
C GLY A 80 16.92 -1.35 7.67
N ARG A 81 16.66 -1.96 6.52
CA ARG A 81 16.15 -1.28 5.31
C ARG A 81 14.93 -1.97 4.75
N VAL A 82 14.06 -1.19 4.13
CA VAL A 82 12.88 -1.69 3.43
C VAL A 82 13.30 -2.56 2.25
N THR A 83 12.65 -3.70 2.11
CA THR A 83 12.73 -4.57 0.92
C THR A 83 11.43 -4.59 0.15
N VAL A 84 10.29 -4.53 0.85
CA VAL A 84 8.95 -4.49 0.27
C VAL A 84 8.11 -3.52 1.08
N SER A 85 7.35 -2.66 0.40
CA SER A 85 6.25 -1.94 1.01
C SER A 85 4.94 -2.36 0.35
N SER A 86 3.89 -2.48 1.14
CA SER A 86 2.59 -2.94 0.68
C SER A 86 1.45 -2.25 1.42
N TYR A 87 0.33 -2.13 0.74
CA TYR A 87 -0.89 -1.59 1.30
C TYR A 87 -2.05 -2.49 0.89
N PHE A 88 -2.87 -2.86 1.86
CA PHE A 88 -4.01 -3.75 1.66
C PHE A 88 -5.29 -3.06 2.12
N GLU A 89 -6.32 -3.14 1.30
CA GLU A 89 -7.68 -2.73 1.65
C GLU A 89 -8.56 -3.97 1.73
N TYR A 90 -9.24 -4.13 2.84
CA TYR A 90 -10.21 -5.21 3.05
C TYR A 90 -11.58 -4.75 2.58
N ALA A 91 -12.18 -5.51 1.69
CA ALA A 91 -13.47 -5.17 1.12
C ALA A 91 -14.59 -6.03 1.71
N LYS A 92 -15.81 -5.52 1.65
CA LYS A 92 -16.99 -6.18 2.19
C LYS A 92 -17.33 -7.45 1.41
N ASP A 93 -17.17 -7.41 0.09
CA ASP A 93 -17.52 -8.51 -0.81
C ASP A 93 -16.71 -8.46 -2.11
N LYS A 94 -16.82 -9.50 -2.93
CA LYS A 94 -16.13 -9.60 -4.23
C LYS A 94 -16.48 -8.49 -5.21
N ARG A 95 -17.71 -7.98 -5.19
CA ARG A 95 -18.13 -6.88 -6.07
C ARG A 95 -17.45 -5.57 -5.68
N ALA A 96 -17.31 -5.32 -4.38
CA ALA A 96 -16.61 -4.15 -3.87
C ALA A 96 -15.14 -4.18 -4.26
N VAL A 97 -14.45 -5.32 -4.11
CA VAL A 97 -13.07 -5.53 -4.55
C VAL A 97 -12.92 -5.24 -6.04
N SER A 98 -13.75 -5.82 -6.87
CA SER A 98 -13.69 -5.65 -8.33
C SER A 98 -13.93 -4.21 -8.77
N ARG A 99 -14.89 -3.51 -8.15
CA ARG A 99 -15.12 -2.07 -8.40
C ARG A 99 -13.93 -1.23 -7.99
N ARG A 100 -13.37 -1.49 -6.80
CA ARG A 100 -12.21 -0.76 -6.29
C ARG A 100 -10.99 -0.95 -7.19
N TYR A 101 -10.72 -2.17 -7.60
CA TYR A 101 -9.65 -2.49 -8.55
C TYR A 101 -9.75 -1.66 -9.84
N LYS A 102 -10.91 -1.64 -10.47
CA LYS A 102 -11.14 -0.88 -11.70
C LYS A 102 -10.99 0.62 -11.50
N THR A 103 -11.45 1.14 -10.36
CA THR A 103 -11.31 2.57 -10.01
C THR A 103 -9.85 2.94 -9.86
N VAL A 104 -9.09 2.17 -9.07
CA VAL A 104 -7.66 2.39 -8.85
C VAL A 104 -6.86 2.28 -10.14
N GLN A 105 -7.15 1.27 -10.97
CA GLN A 105 -6.49 1.12 -12.27
C GLN A 105 -6.67 2.36 -13.14
N ARG A 106 -7.86 2.94 -13.19
CA ARG A 106 -8.14 4.19 -13.91
C ARG A 106 -7.41 5.39 -13.32
N GLU A 107 -7.28 5.47 -12.00
CA GLU A 107 -6.56 6.55 -11.30
C GLU A 107 -5.05 6.46 -11.50
N LEU A 108 -4.50 5.26 -11.64
CA LEU A 108 -3.07 5.02 -11.87
C LEU A 108 -2.64 5.24 -13.33
N SER A 109 -3.53 5.03 -14.28
CA SER A 109 -3.20 5.16 -15.71
C SER A 109 -2.60 6.51 -16.09
N PRO A 110 -3.08 7.68 -15.62
CA PRO A 110 -2.46 8.98 -15.91
C PRO A 110 -1.05 9.14 -15.31
N VAL A 111 -0.74 8.38 -14.26
CA VAL A 111 0.53 8.49 -13.51
C VAL A 111 1.56 7.50 -14.03
N LEU A 112 1.16 6.26 -14.29
CA LEU A 112 2.03 5.13 -14.62
C LEU A 112 1.93 4.66 -16.08
N GLY A 113 0.96 5.18 -16.84
CA GLY A 113 0.67 4.68 -18.18
C GLY A 113 -0.04 3.31 -18.16
N SER A 114 0.00 2.61 -19.28
CA SER A 114 -0.54 1.25 -19.38
C SER A 114 0.34 0.27 -18.60
N PRO A 115 -0.25 -0.74 -17.94
CA PRO A 115 0.53 -1.77 -17.26
C PRO A 115 1.39 -2.56 -18.26
N VAL A 116 2.57 -2.96 -17.81
CA VAL A 116 3.50 -3.78 -18.61
C VAL A 116 3.06 -5.24 -18.62
N GLN A 117 2.46 -5.69 -17.52
CA GLN A 117 1.85 -7.01 -17.40
C GLN A 117 0.46 -6.86 -16.80
N GLU A 118 -0.48 -7.62 -17.31
CA GLU A 118 -1.86 -7.59 -16.85
C GLU A 118 -2.49 -8.98 -16.88
N VAL A 119 -3.16 -9.33 -15.80
CA VAL A 119 -4.18 -10.37 -15.75
C VAL A 119 -5.52 -9.66 -15.66
N PRO A 120 -6.35 -9.66 -16.71
CA PRO A 120 -7.57 -8.86 -16.76
C PRO A 120 -8.46 -9.04 -15.53
N GLY A 121 -8.80 -7.93 -14.86
CA GLY A 121 -9.65 -7.91 -13.68
C GLY A 121 -9.01 -8.44 -12.39
N SER A 122 -7.74 -8.84 -12.40
CA SER A 122 -7.09 -9.48 -11.24
C SER A 122 -5.76 -8.84 -10.83
N ALA A 123 -4.92 -8.47 -11.77
CA ALA A 123 -3.62 -7.90 -11.47
C ALA A 123 -3.07 -7.01 -12.58
N CYS A 124 -2.36 -5.98 -12.19
CA CYS A 124 -1.57 -5.11 -13.08
C CYS A 124 -0.17 -4.93 -12.50
N VAL A 125 0.83 -4.82 -13.36
CA VAL A 125 2.23 -4.58 -12.98
C VAL A 125 2.82 -3.45 -13.81
N TRP A 126 3.47 -2.51 -13.14
CA TRP A 126 4.24 -1.40 -13.71
C TRP A 126 5.68 -1.42 -13.17
N PHE A 127 6.58 -0.77 -13.85
CA PHE A 127 7.99 -0.66 -13.43
C PHE A 127 8.45 0.80 -13.32
N PRO A 128 7.88 1.59 -12.37
CA PRO A 128 8.34 2.95 -12.13
C PRO A 128 9.75 2.94 -11.52
N GLU A 129 10.64 3.80 -12.03
CA GLU A 129 12.02 3.95 -11.52
C GLU A 129 12.77 2.61 -11.36
N LYS A 130 12.54 1.64 -12.23
CA LYS A 130 13.10 0.28 -12.18
C LYS A 130 12.61 -0.58 -10.99
N LEU A 131 11.64 -0.10 -10.22
CA LEU A 131 10.96 -0.88 -9.19
C LEU A 131 9.75 -1.59 -9.80
N GLN A 132 9.29 -2.65 -9.17
CA GLN A 132 8.04 -3.32 -9.52
C GLN A 132 6.92 -2.81 -8.63
N PHE A 133 5.92 -2.18 -9.22
CA PHE A 133 4.68 -1.81 -8.57
C PHE A 133 3.54 -2.70 -9.08
N SER A 134 2.81 -3.31 -8.17
CA SER A 134 1.72 -4.23 -8.50
C SER A 134 0.43 -3.80 -7.81
N LEU A 135 -0.67 -3.91 -8.56
CA LEU A 135 -2.05 -3.84 -8.07
C LEU A 135 -2.67 -5.22 -8.28
N MET A 136 -3.28 -5.79 -7.25
CA MET A 136 -3.87 -7.12 -7.32
C MET A 136 -5.11 -7.24 -6.45
N ILE A 137 -5.93 -8.26 -6.74
CA ILE A 137 -7.05 -8.63 -5.89
C ILE A 137 -6.96 -10.08 -5.45
N ALA A 138 -7.43 -10.34 -4.23
CA ALA A 138 -7.60 -11.67 -3.67
C ALA A 138 -9.08 -11.86 -3.29
N GLU A 139 -9.87 -12.31 -4.27
CA GLU A 139 -11.32 -12.44 -4.12
C GLU A 139 -11.75 -13.58 -3.20
N ASN A 140 -10.90 -14.61 -3.04
CA ASN A 140 -11.20 -15.80 -2.27
C ASN A 140 -10.75 -15.69 -0.81
N GLU A 141 -10.06 -14.60 -0.45
CA GLU A 141 -9.75 -14.30 0.94
C GLU A 141 -11.00 -13.91 1.72
N GLN A 142 -10.95 -14.05 3.04
CA GLN A 142 -12.02 -13.69 3.96
C GLN A 142 -11.49 -12.71 5.01
N PRO A 143 -11.74 -11.41 4.88
CA PRO A 143 -12.46 -10.72 3.78
C PRO A 143 -11.65 -10.61 2.47
N PRO A 144 -12.32 -10.33 1.32
CA PRO A 144 -11.62 -10.06 0.06
C PRO A 144 -10.71 -8.84 0.14
N VAL A 145 -9.61 -8.83 -0.61
CA VAL A 145 -8.54 -7.84 -0.49
C VAL A 145 -8.20 -7.21 -1.82
N VAL A 146 -7.98 -5.88 -1.83
CA VAL A 146 -7.22 -5.18 -2.86
C VAL A 146 -5.83 -4.91 -2.30
N GLY A 147 -4.80 -5.36 -3.00
CA GLY A 147 -3.41 -5.23 -2.59
C GLY A 147 -2.58 -4.37 -3.53
N PHE A 148 -1.71 -3.58 -2.93
CA PHE A 148 -0.71 -2.76 -3.60
C PHE A 148 0.66 -3.18 -3.07
N LEU A 149 1.63 -3.35 -3.95
CA LEU A 149 2.93 -3.84 -3.56
C LEU A 149 4.02 -3.13 -4.36
N LEU A 150 5.04 -2.66 -3.66
CA LEU A 150 6.23 -2.06 -4.24
C LEU A 150 7.47 -2.82 -3.75
N LYS A 151 8.27 -3.30 -4.68
CA LYS A 151 9.50 -4.05 -4.40
C LYS A 151 10.52 -3.88 -5.53
N GLU A 152 11.73 -4.35 -5.31
CA GLU A 152 12.66 -4.58 -6.41
C GLU A 152 12.16 -5.72 -7.31
N PRO A 153 12.30 -5.60 -8.64
CA PRO A 153 11.95 -6.67 -9.54
C PRO A 153 12.87 -7.89 -9.29
N LEU A 154 12.31 -9.08 -9.43
CA LEU A 154 13.11 -10.29 -9.40
C LEU A 154 14.08 -10.25 -10.58
N VAL A 155 15.37 -10.22 -10.30
CA VAL A 155 16.40 -10.38 -11.33
C VAL A 155 16.29 -11.83 -11.85
N LYS A 156 15.92 -11.99 -13.11
CA LYS A 156 16.05 -13.30 -13.74
C LYS A 156 17.55 -13.58 -13.83
N SER A 157 18.00 -14.43 -12.96
CA SER A 157 19.35 -15.03 -13.06
C SER A 157 19.45 -15.91 -14.30
#